data_7309c1f58064daa381b9d6f9a7b694c3
#
_entry.id   7309c1f58064daa381b9d6f9a7b694c3
#
_cell.length_a   1.000
_cell.length_b   1.000
_cell.length_c   1.000
_cell.angle_alpha   90.00
_cell.angle_beta   90.00
_cell.angle_gamma   90.00
#
_symmetry.space_group_name_H-M   'P 1'
#
loop_
_entity.id
_entity.type
_entity.pdbx_description
1 polymer ?
#
loop_
_entity_poly.entity_id
_entity_poly.type
_entity_poly.pdbx_seq_one_letter_code
_entity_poly.pdbx_strand_id
1 'polypeptide(L)'
;VLDEPTSQLDPQSAEDVLQALVRLNHDLGLTIVLAEHRLERVLSYADQIVAVGTGGAGVLAGPPEEVIARIDIAPPLVALARALGWSPLPLTVKAGLRHSRPLLARQQIPPRPAPAPGPQGQPFLQLQRVEVGYGARQVLRGTSLDVWPGEIVALLGRNGAGKTTLLKTLVGLARPQRGRAVVAGRDTARQTTADICRRLAYLPQDPNTLLFADTVREELQITLRNHRRAAREDQGPRATPGADDALLVPSLLDRLGIAEYASAYPRDLSAGERQRVALAAVSVTGPGGLLLDEPTRGLDYGAKRALAGLLRGWRSDGMAILLVTHDVEFAATVADRAALLSQGEVIASGPTVDVLGSSPLFAPQVARLFPGSGWLTVDDVLGAHVAAAQA
;
A
#
# COMPACT_ATOMS: atom_id res chain seq x y z
N VAL A 1 -24.63 -9.40 -10.54
CA VAL A 1 -23.90 -8.18 -10.20
C VAL A 1 -22.91 -8.51 -9.09
N LEU A 2 -21.67 -8.08 -9.23
CA LEU A 2 -20.58 -8.31 -8.28
C LEU A 2 -19.93 -6.96 -7.95
N ASP A 3 -19.77 -6.69 -6.64
CA ASP A 3 -19.15 -5.48 -6.13
C ASP A 3 -17.78 -5.83 -5.56
N GLU A 4 -16.71 -5.33 -6.17
CA GLU A 4 -15.31 -5.56 -5.84
C GLU A 4 -14.95 -7.03 -5.51
N PRO A 5 -15.30 -8.02 -6.34
CA PRO A 5 -15.09 -9.44 -6.00
C PRO A 5 -13.60 -9.82 -5.88
N THR A 6 -12.68 -8.98 -6.37
CA THR A 6 -11.24 -9.23 -6.31
C THR A 6 -10.50 -8.39 -5.28
N SER A 7 -11.18 -7.49 -4.54
CA SER A 7 -10.54 -6.49 -3.67
C SER A 7 -9.72 -7.06 -2.52
N GLN A 8 -10.11 -8.25 -2.00
CA GLN A 8 -9.46 -8.92 -0.88
C GLN A 8 -8.54 -10.09 -1.29
N LEU A 9 -8.41 -10.31 -2.59
CA LEU A 9 -7.67 -11.44 -3.12
C LEU A 9 -6.23 -11.06 -3.50
N ASP A 10 -5.32 -11.98 -3.25
CA ASP A 10 -3.99 -11.89 -3.81
C ASP A 10 -4.04 -11.97 -5.36
N PRO A 11 -2.99 -11.57 -6.08
CA PRO A 11 -3.01 -11.49 -7.54
C PRO A 11 -3.43 -12.79 -8.22
N GLN A 12 -2.99 -13.95 -7.71
CA GLN A 12 -3.31 -15.25 -8.29
C GLN A 12 -4.78 -15.60 -8.06
N SER A 13 -5.26 -15.47 -6.83
CA SER A 13 -6.66 -15.77 -6.48
C SER A 13 -7.63 -14.84 -7.21
N ALA A 14 -7.26 -13.58 -7.43
CA ALA A 14 -8.06 -12.64 -8.21
C ALA A 14 -8.16 -13.06 -9.68
N GLU A 15 -7.04 -13.50 -10.27
CA GLU A 15 -7.00 -14.02 -11.64
C GLU A 15 -7.87 -15.27 -11.79
N ASP A 16 -7.79 -16.21 -10.83
CA ASP A 16 -8.61 -17.44 -10.84
C ASP A 16 -10.12 -17.13 -10.82
N VAL A 17 -10.54 -16.13 -10.01
CA VAL A 17 -11.94 -15.67 -9.97
C VAL A 17 -12.35 -15.04 -11.28
N LEU A 18 -11.56 -14.13 -11.85
CA LEU A 18 -11.87 -13.49 -13.13
C LEU A 18 -11.98 -14.50 -14.27
N GLN A 19 -11.07 -15.48 -14.33
CA GLN A 19 -11.13 -16.54 -15.31
C GLN A 19 -12.39 -17.42 -15.15
N ALA A 20 -12.81 -17.70 -13.91
CA ALA A 20 -14.06 -18.41 -13.65
C ALA A 20 -15.27 -17.62 -14.15
N LEU A 21 -15.29 -16.29 -13.93
CA LEU A 21 -16.37 -15.41 -14.43
C LEU A 21 -16.41 -15.38 -15.97
N VAL A 22 -15.24 -15.30 -16.62
CA VAL A 22 -15.15 -15.37 -18.09
C VAL A 22 -15.73 -16.69 -18.60
N ARG A 23 -15.40 -17.83 -17.99
CA ARG A 23 -15.97 -19.13 -18.37
C ARG A 23 -17.49 -19.16 -18.21
N LEU A 24 -18.03 -18.66 -17.09
CA LEU A 24 -19.48 -18.58 -16.85
C LEU A 24 -20.19 -17.70 -17.90
N ASN A 25 -19.56 -16.59 -18.28
CA ASN A 25 -20.08 -15.74 -19.34
C ASN A 25 -20.09 -16.47 -20.69
N HIS A 26 -18.96 -17.09 -21.09
CA HIS A 26 -18.83 -17.78 -22.37
C HIS A 26 -19.67 -19.05 -22.47
N ASP A 27 -19.62 -19.92 -21.45
CA ASP A 27 -20.22 -21.26 -21.52
C ASP A 27 -21.73 -21.23 -21.27
N LEU A 28 -22.19 -20.29 -20.40
CA LEU A 28 -23.60 -20.20 -19.98
C LEU A 28 -24.31 -18.95 -20.54
N GLY A 29 -23.64 -18.07 -21.25
CA GLY A 29 -24.21 -16.83 -21.79
C GLY A 29 -24.67 -15.86 -20.70
N LEU A 30 -24.10 -15.93 -19.48
CA LEU A 30 -24.49 -15.06 -18.37
C LEU A 30 -23.99 -13.63 -18.58
N THR A 31 -24.86 -12.65 -18.43
CA THR A 31 -24.43 -11.25 -18.34
C THR A 31 -23.88 -10.96 -16.95
N ILE A 32 -22.63 -10.54 -16.89
CA ILE A 32 -21.92 -10.25 -15.64
C ILE A 32 -21.67 -8.75 -15.56
N VAL A 33 -22.14 -8.12 -14.48
CA VAL A 33 -21.84 -6.72 -14.15
C VAL A 33 -20.91 -6.70 -12.96
N LEU A 34 -19.76 -6.04 -13.11
CA LEU A 34 -18.68 -6.03 -12.14
C LEU A 34 -18.31 -4.58 -11.82
N ALA A 35 -18.36 -4.19 -10.55
CA ALA A 35 -17.77 -2.94 -10.08
C ALA A 35 -16.35 -3.22 -9.57
N GLU A 36 -15.35 -2.46 -10.05
CA GLU A 36 -13.94 -2.63 -9.65
C GLU A 36 -13.20 -1.29 -9.69
N HIS A 37 -12.32 -1.08 -8.72
CA HIS A 37 -11.41 0.05 -8.67
C HIS A 37 -10.06 -0.23 -9.32
N ARG A 38 -9.68 -1.50 -9.46
CA ARG A 38 -8.42 -1.94 -10.07
C ARG A 38 -8.63 -2.28 -11.53
N LEU A 39 -8.68 -1.25 -12.36
CA LEU A 39 -8.94 -1.40 -13.79
C LEU A 39 -7.91 -2.30 -14.48
N GLU A 40 -6.65 -2.30 -14.03
CA GLU A 40 -5.58 -3.15 -14.55
C GLU A 40 -5.91 -4.65 -14.50
N ARG A 41 -6.82 -5.06 -13.63
CA ARG A 41 -7.25 -6.46 -13.50
C ARG A 41 -8.35 -6.85 -14.48
N VAL A 42 -9.28 -5.93 -14.77
CA VAL A 42 -10.53 -6.24 -15.47
C VAL A 42 -10.59 -5.78 -16.91
N LEU A 43 -9.76 -4.80 -17.30
CA LEU A 43 -9.79 -4.24 -18.66
C LEU A 43 -9.61 -5.26 -19.77
N SER A 44 -8.83 -6.34 -19.51
CA SER A 44 -8.60 -7.40 -20.51
C SER A 44 -9.76 -8.37 -20.66
N TYR A 45 -10.76 -8.33 -19.79
CA TYR A 45 -11.89 -9.25 -19.73
C TYR A 45 -13.23 -8.58 -20.03
N ALA A 46 -13.29 -7.24 -19.94
CA ALA A 46 -14.53 -6.50 -20.10
C ALA A 46 -14.89 -6.33 -21.60
N ASP A 47 -16.12 -6.67 -21.98
CA ASP A 47 -16.69 -6.36 -23.30
C ASP A 47 -17.15 -4.91 -23.38
N GLN A 48 -17.64 -4.37 -22.26
CA GLN A 48 -18.18 -3.02 -22.13
C GLN A 48 -17.73 -2.41 -20.79
N ILE A 49 -17.48 -1.11 -20.77
CA ILE A 49 -17.24 -0.33 -19.56
C ILE A 49 -18.35 0.70 -19.40
N VAL A 50 -18.82 0.83 -18.16
CA VAL A 50 -19.69 1.93 -17.71
C VAL A 50 -18.93 2.74 -16.69
N ALA A 51 -18.50 3.94 -17.05
CA ALA A 51 -17.85 4.88 -16.16
C ALA A 51 -18.88 5.89 -15.64
N VAL A 52 -19.02 5.96 -14.31
CA VAL A 52 -19.90 6.91 -13.63
C VAL A 52 -19.06 8.06 -13.11
N GLY A 53 -19.34 9.26 -13.63
CA GLY A 53 -18.63 10.47 -13.22
C GLY A 53 -19.07 10.97 -11.83
N THR A 54 -18.15 11.59 -11.09
CA THR A 54 -18.46 12.26 -9.83
C THR A 54 -19.09 13.64 -10.11
N GLY A 55 -19.95 14.12 -9.20
CA GLY A 55 -20.47 15.49 -9.27
C GLY A 55 -21.37 15.81 -10.45
N GLY A 56 -22.08 14.83 -11.04
CA GLY A 56 -23.01 15.07 -12.14
C GLY A 56 -22.38 15.04 -13.54
N ALA A 57 -21.16 14.58 -13.69
CA ALA A 57 -20.43 14.51 -14.97
C ALA A 57 -21.01 13.48 -15.97
N GLY A 58 -22.15 12.84 -15.64
CA GLY A 58 -22.84 11.90 -16.51
C GLY A 58 -22.29 10.48 -16.45
N VAL A 59 -22.84 9.62 -17.33
CA VAL A 59 -22.43 8.22 -17.50
C VAL A 59 -21.83 8.06 -18.89
N LEU A 60 -20.65 7.48 -18.99
CA LEU A 60 -20.00 7.11 -20.23
C LEU A 60 -20.00 5.58 -20.34
N ALA A 61 -20.58 5.06 -21.40
CA ALA A 61 -20.64 3.62 -21.66
C ALA A 61 -20.14 3.28 -23.06
N GLY A 62 -19.45 2.17 -23.23
CA GLY A 62 -18.96 1.72 -24.54
C GLY A 62 -17.84 0.68 -24.41
N PRO A 63 -17.22 0.31 -25.55
CA PRO A 63 -16.04 -0.54 -25.56
C PRO A 63 -14.91 0.02 -24.70
N PRO A 64 -14.10 -0.87 -24.07
CA PRO A 64 -13.03 -0.44 -23.15
C PRO A 64 -12.08 0.61 -23.74
N GLU A 65 -11.69 0.47 -25.01
CA GLU A 65 -10.77 1.41 -25.69
C GLU A 65 -11.34 2.83 -25.77
N GLU A 66 -12.65 2.95 -26.06
CA GLU A 66 -13.32 4.24 -26.22
C GLU A 66 -13.53 4.93 -24.87
N VAL A 67 -13.99 4.17 -23.87
CA VAL A 67 -14.26 4.72 -22.53
C VAL A 67 -12.96 5.12 -21.84
N ILE A 68 -11.96 4.23 -21.84
CA ILE A 68 -10.67 4.52 -21.24
C ILE A 68 -9.99 5.72 -21.90
N ALA A 69 -10.14 5.95 -23.20
CA ALA A 69 -9.57 7.12 -23.85
C ALA A 69 -10.13 8.47 -23.35
N ARG A 70 -11.33 8.46 -22.74
CA ARG A 70 -12.06 9.68 -22.33
C ARG A 70 -12.07 9.95 -20.83
N ILE A 71 -11.78 8.96 -20.00
CA ILE A 71 -11.75 9.14 -18.54
C ILE A 71 -10.33 9.46 -18.05
N ASP A 72 -10.20 10.27 -17.01
CA ASP A 72 -8.90 10.65 -16.46
C ASP A 72 -8.24 9.52 -15.66
N ILE A 73 -9.05 8.57 -15.18
CA ILE A 73 -8.59 7.40 -14.44
C ILE A 73 -7.90 6.43 -15.41
N ALA A 74 -6.65 6.08 -15.13
CA ALA A 74 -5.90 5.17 -15.97
C ALA A 74 -4.99 4.25 -15.16
N PRO A 75 -5.00 2.93 -15.42
CA PRO A 75 -3.97 2.04 -14.91
C PRO A 75 -2.59 2.40 -15.46
N PRO A 76 -1.49 1.97 -14.82
CA PRO A 76 -0.13 2.36 -15.20
C PRO A 76 0.20 2.17 -16.68
N LEU A 77 -0.21 1.05 -17.28
CA LEU A 77 -0.04 0.78 -18.70
C LEU A 77 -0.67 1.86 -19.58
N VAL A 78 -1.91 2.23 -19.29
CA VAL A 78 -2.67 3.24 -20.08
C VAL A 78 -2.09 4.63 -19.83
N ALA A 79 -1.75 4.95 -18.57
CA ALA A 79 -1.12 6.23 -18.23
C ALA A 79 0.21 6.41 -19.00
N LEU A 80 1.04 5.36 -19.03
CA LEU A 80 2.27 5.35 -19.80
C LEU A 80 2.01 5.52 -21.30
N ALA A 81 1.05 4.76 -21.85
CA ALA A 81 0.72 4.82 -23.27
C ALA A 81 0.25 6.22 -23.71
N ARG A 82 -0.55 6.89 -22.87
CA ARG A 82 -0.97 8.29 -23.11
C ARG A 82 0.23 9.23 -23.11
N ALA A 83 1.09 9.13 -22.08
CA ALA A 83 2.26 9.99 -21.95
C ALA A 83 3.25 9.84 -23.12
N LEU A 84 3.37 8.63 -23.67
CA LEU A 84 4.25 8.34 -24.83
C LEU A 84 3.56 8.42 -26.18
N GLY A 85 2.27 8.80 -26.24
CA GLY A 85 1.51 8.93 -27.47
C GLY A 85 1.29 7.62 -28.24
N TRP A 86 1.19 6.48 -27.52
CA TRP A 86 0.95 5.19 -28.16
C TRP A 86 -0.46 5.10 -28.74
N SER A 87 -0.57 4.63 -29.99
CA SER A 87 -1.83 4.43 -30.70
C SER A 87 -1.78 3.10 -31.46
N PRO A 88 -2.83 2.23 -31.35
CA PRO A 88 -3.96 2.32 -30.41
C PRO A 88 -3.51 2.19 -28.95
N LEU A 89 -4.35 2.66 -27.99
CA LEU A 89 -4.06 2.50 -26.57
C LEU A 89 -4.04 1.01 -26.17
N PRO A 90 -2.95 0.49 -25.60
CA PRO A 90 -2.90 -0.90 -25.17
C PRO A 90 -3.66 -1.09 -23.86
N LEU A 91 -4.58 -2.03 -23.80
CA LEU A 91 -5.30 -2.42 -22.58
C LEU A 91 -4.67 -3.63 -21.88
N THR A 92 -3.74 -4.32 -22.55
CA THR A 92 -3.03 -5.49 -22.00
C THR A 92 -1.52 -5.31 -22.11
N VAL A 93 -0.77 -5.92 -21.19
CA VAL A 93 0.70 -5.95 -21.27
C VAL A 93 1.18 -6.52 -22.61
N LYS A 94 0.51 -7.57 -23.12
CA LYS A 94 0.81 -8.18 -24.44
C LYS A 94 0.70 -7.15 -25.57
N ALA A 95 -0.34 -6.31 -25.57
CA ALA A 95 -0.50 -5.25 -26.56
C ALA A 95 0.57 -4.16 -26.37
N GLY A 96 0.86 -3.78 -25.12
CA GLY A 96 1.88 -2.78 -24.79
C GLY A 96 3.30 -3.19 -25.19
N LEU A 97 3.65 -4.49 -25.19
CA LEU A 97 4.94 -4.99 -25.63
C LEU A 97 5.27 -4.66 -27.09
N ARG A 98 4.27 -4.46 -27.94
CA ARG A 98 4.50 -4.03 -29.34
C ARG A 98 5.09 -2.63 -29.41
N HIS A 99 4.75 -1.76 -28.47
CA HIS A 99 5.23 -0.39 -28.36
C HIS A 99 6.53 -0.27 -27.54
N SER A 100 6.66 -1.06 -26.47
CA SER A 100 7.81 -0.97 -25.55
C SER A 100 9.10 -1.57 -26.14
N ARG A 101 9.01 -2.67 -26.93
CA ARG A 101 10.19 -3.32 -27.53
C ARG A 101 11.06 -2.39 -28.38
N PRO A 102 10.53 -1.56 -29.30
CA PRO A 102 11.34 -0.60 -30.04
C PRO A 102 11.98 0.45 -29.16
N LEU A 103 11.33 0.87 -28.08
CA LEU A 103 11.90 1.82 -27.11
C LEU A 103 13.07 1.22 -26.35
N LEU A 104 12.93 -0.02 -25.88
CA LEU A 104 14.05 -0.75 -25.24
C LEU A 104 15.27 -0.90 -26.15
N ALA A 105 15.04 -1.17 -27.44
CA ALA A 105 16.13 -1.34 -28.40
C ALA A 105 16.89 -0.03 -28.71
N ARG A 106 16.24 1.13 -28.55
CA ARG A 106 16.82 2.45 -28.87
C ARG A 106 17.41 3.18 -27.66
N GLN A 107 16.94 2.89 -26.45
CA GLN A 107 17.45 3.53 -25.25
C GLN A 107 18.64 2.73 -24.71
N GLN A 108 19.77 3.40 -24.59
CA GLN A 108 20.83 2.93 -23.71
C GLN A 108 20.25 2.99 -22.29
N ILE A 109 19.89 1.82 -21.74
CA ILE A 109 19.41 1.72 -20.37
C ILE A 109 20.55 2.25 -19.50
N PRO A 110 20.33 3.34 -18.73
CA PRO A 110 21.41 3.86 -17.91
C PRO A 110 21.89 2.75 -16.95
N PRO A 111 23.19 2.64 -16.72
CA PRO A 111 23.71 1.66 -15.78
C PRO A 111 23.02 1.88 -14.44
N ARG A 112 22.56 0.78 -13.84
CA ARG A 112 21.89 0.83 -12.55
C ARG A 112 22.75 1.59 -11.55
N PRO A 113 22.21 2.58 -10.81
CA PRO A 113 22.95 3.20 -9.73
C PRO A 113 23.44 2.11 -8.77
N ALA A 114 24.69 2.24 -8.32
CA ALA A 114 25.20 1.36 -7.28
C ALA A 114 24.21 1.35 -6.12
N PRO A 115 23.93 0.17 -5.50
CA PRO A 115 23.04 0.12 -4.36
C PRO A 115 23.54 1.13 -3.32
N ALA A 116 22.63 1.96 -2.83
CA ALA A 116 22.97 2.90 -1.77
C ALA A 116 23.61 2.14 -0.60
N PRO A 117 24.59 2.73 0.09
CA PRO A 117 25.15 2.10 1.28
C PRO A 117 23.99 1.70 2.19
N GLY A 118 24.06 0.46 2.68
CA GLY A 118 23.00 -0.10 3.53
C GLY A 118 22.68 0.83 4.70
N PRO A 119 21.45 0.81 5.22
CA PRO A 119 21.05 1.69 6.30
C PRO A 119 22.01 1.55 7.47
N GLN A 120 22.43 2.70 8.03
CA GLN A 120 23.37 2.74 9.17
C GLN A 120 22.59 2.82 10.48
N GLY A 121 23.12 2.19 11.54
CA GLY A 121 22.51 2.22 12.86
C GLY A 121 21.67 1.00 13.19
N GLN A 122 20.78 1.15 14.18
CA GLN A 122 19.89 0.06 14.61
C GLN A 122 18.56 0.14 13.87
N PRO A 123 18.01 -1.00 13.42
CA PRO A 123 16.67 -1.02 12.84
C PRO A 123 15.63 -0.60 13.88
N PHE A 124 14.61 0.13 13.43
CA PHE A 124 13.47 0.51 14.27
C PHE A 124 12.54 -0.69 14.54
N LEU A 125 12.30 -1.51 13.50
CA LEU A 125 11.58 -2.78 13.61
C LEU A 125 12.54 -3.90 13.27
N GLN A 126 12.56 -4.95 14.12
CA GLN A 126 13.40 -6.12 13.87
C GLN A 126 12.69 -7.39 14.29
N LEU A 127 12.64 -8.34 13.36
CA LEU A 127 12.25 -9.72 13.60
C LEU A 127 13.46 -10.62 13.40
N GLN A 128 13.80 -11.42 14.43
CA GLN A 128 14.96 -12.31 14.43
C GLN A 128 14.49 -13.75 14.58
N ARG A 129 14.41 -14.50 13.48
CA ARG A 129 14.01 -15.90 13.43
C ARG A 129 12.73 -16.19 14.23
N VAL A 130 11.72 -15.37 14.01
CA VAL A 130 10.47 -15.41 14.78
C VAL A 130 9.61 -16.60 14.34
N GLU A 131 9.19 -17.39 15.30
CA GLU A 131 8.21 -18.46 15.13
C GLU A 131 6.94 -18.13 15.92
N VAL A 132 5.79 -18.17 15.23
CA VAL A 132 4.47 -17.95 15.82
C VAL A 132 3.50 -18.98 15.32
N GLY A 133 2.74 -19.59 16.23
CA GLY A 133 1.69 -20.56 15.90
C GLY A 133 0.42 -20.34 16.73
N TYR A 134 -0.69 -20.83 16.20
CA TYR A 134 -1.99 -20.85 16.87
C TYR A 134 -2.45 -22.32 17.01
N GLY A 135 -2.40 -22.85 18.23
CA GLY A 135 -2.60 -24.28 18.45
C GLY A 135 -1.53 -25.11 17.72
N ALA A 136 -1.95 -26.06 16.91
CA ALA A 136 -1.06 -26.91 16.13
C ALA A 136 -0.56 -26.26 14.82
N ARG A 137 -1.13 -25.10 14.42
CA ARG A 137 -0.79 -24.45 13.16
C ARG A 137 0.34 -23.45 13.33
N GLN A 138 1.51 -23.77 12.79
CA GLN A 138 2.64 -22.82 12.68
C GLN A 138 2.36 -21.83 11.53
N VAL A 139 2.41 -20.53 11.83
CA VAL A 139 2.14 -19.44 10.88
C VAL A 139 3.40 -18.73 10.46
N LEU A 140 4.27 -18.33 11.41
CA LEU A 140 5.60 -17.81 11.12
C LEU A 140 6.64 -18.86 11.47
N ARG A 141 7.63 -19.05 10.59
CA ARG A 141 8.59 -20.16 10.63
C ARG A 141 10.02 -19.64 10.51
N GLY A 142 10.52 -19.05 11.59
CA GLY A 142 11.88 -18.47 11.58
C GLY A 142 11.99 -17.18 10.78
N THR A 143 10.90 -16.40 10.70
CA THR A 143 10.82 -15.15 9.94
C THR A 143 11.82 -14.12 10.47
N SER A 144 12.61 -13.53 9.57
CA SER A 144 13.51 -12.42 9.87
C SER A 144 13.24 -11.26 8.92
N LEU A 145 13.12 -10.04 9.46
CA LEU A 145 12.89 -8.81 8.71
C LEU A 145 13.30 -7.61 9.56
N ASP A 146 14.01 -6.67 8.96
CA ASP A 146 14.38 -5.41 9.59
C ASP A 146 13.82 -4.23 8.80
N VAL A 147 13.42 -3.15 9.50
CA VAL A 147 13.01 -1.87 8.91
C VAL A 147 13.72 -0.76 9.65
N TRP A 148 14.38 0.13 8.91
CA TRP A 148 15.18 1.22 9.48
C TRP A 148 14.38 2.53 9.53
N PRO A 149 14.80 3.49 10.39
CA PRO A 149 14.24 4.83 10.35
C PRO A 149 14.40 5.45 8.94
N GLY A 150 13.35 6.12 8.45
CA GLY A 150 13.34 6.71 7.11
C GLY A 150 13.30 5.71 5.96
N GLU A 151 12.79 4.49 6.21
CA GLU A 151 12.64 3.44 5.20
C GLU A 151 11.18 3.00 5.10
N ILE A 152 10.71 2.76 3.87
CA ILE A 152 9.46 2.07 3.57
C ILE A 152 9.77 0.68 3.06
N VAL A 153 9.37 -0.34 3.79
CA VAL A 153 9.45 -1.75 3.37
C VAL A 153 8.07 -2.26 3.01
N ALA A 154 7.88 -2.74 1.77
CA ALA A 154 6.67 -3.42 1.36
C ALA A 154 6.78 -4.92 1.61
N LEU A 155 5.87 -5.49 2.40
CA LEU A 155 5.75 -6.92 2.63
C LEU A 155 4.62 -7.48 1.78
N LEU A 156 4.97 -8.25 0.76
CA LEU A 156 4.04 -8.91 -0.15
C LEU A 156 3.98 -10.41 0.13
N GLY A 157 2.93 -11.05 -0.36
CA GLY A 157 2.75 -12.50 -0.22
C GLY A 157 1.30 -12.89 -0.38
N ARG A 158 1.05 -14.17 -0.66
CA ARG A 158 -0.31 -14.70 -0.84
C ARG A 158 -1.14 -14.59 0.45
N ASN A 159 -2.45 -14.70 0.31
CA ASN A 159 -3.34 -14.79 1.46
C ASN A 159 -2.98 -16.00 2.32
N GLY A 160 -2.97 -15.80 3.64
CA GLY A 160 -2.54 -16.85 4.58
C GLY A 160 -1.03 -17.05 4.73
N ALA A 161 -0.17 -16.26 4.06
CA ALA A 161 1.28 -16.36 4.20
C ALA A 161 1.81 -15.95 5.59
N GLY A 162 1.01 -15.27 6.42
CA GLY A 162 1.40 -14.84 7.77
C GLY A 162 1.61 -13.34 7.93
N LYS A 163 1.31 -12.50 6.92
CA LYS A 163 1.54 -11.04 6.94
C LYS A 163 0.93 -10.34 8.15
N THR A 164 -0.38 -10.49 8.37
CA THR A 164 -1.07 -9.91 9.54
C THR A 164 -0.57 -10.46 10.86
N THR A 165 -0.17 -11.75 10.93
CA THR A 165 0.45 -12.33 12.12
C THR A 165 1.80 -11.68 12.42
N LEU A 166 2.59 -11.38 11.40
CA LEU A 166 3.85 -10.65 11.53
C LEU A 166 3.61 -9.25 12.11
N LEU A 167 2.64 -8.49 11.59
CA LEU A 167 2.28 -7.18 12.14
C LEU A 167 1.80 -7.29 13.60
N LYS A 168 0.92 -8.25 13.90
CA LYS A 168 0.45 -8.51 15.27
C LYS A 168 1.59 -8.87 16.23
N THR A 169 2.64 -9.51 15.75
CA THR A 169 3.82 -9.82 16.56
C THR A 169 4.59 -8.55 16.92
N LEU A 170 4.75 -7.62 15.98
CA LEU A 170 5.43 -6.35 16.23
C LEU A 170 4.67 -5.46 17.23
N VAL A 171 3.34 -5.47 17.22
CA VAL A 171 2.54 -4.72 18.21
C VAL A 171 2.27 -5.48 19.52
N GLY A 172 2.84 -6.68 19.69
CA GLY A 172 2.71 -7.48 20.91
C GLY A 172 1.37 -8.21 21.08
N LEU A 173 0.53 -8.23 20.05
CA LEU A 173 -0.75 -8.98 20.03
C LEU A 173 -0.55 -10.48 19.77
N ALA A 174 0.55 -10.87 19.13
CA ALA A 174 0.97 -12.26 18.98
C ALA A 174 2.35 -12.43 19.60
N ARG A 175 2.51 -13.39 20.49
CA ARG A 175 3.80 -13.64 21.16
C ARG A 175 4.62 -14.67 20.39
N PRO A 176 5.90 -14.40 20.10
CA PRO A 176 6.81 -15.38 19.54
C PRO A 176 6.96 -16.60 20.46
N GLN A 177 6.90 -17.79 19.88
CA GLN A 177 7.25 -19.05 20.54
C GLN A 177 8.79 -19.22 20.55
N ARG A 178 9.45 -18.75 19.47
CA ARG A 178 10.91 -18.67 19.33
C ARG A 178 11.31 -17.42 18.60
N GLY A 179 12.57 -17.04 18.70
CA GLY A 179 13.09 -15.82 18.12
C GLY A 179 12.72 -14.58 18.94
N ARG A 180 12.88 -13.40 18.34
CA ARG A 180 12.64 -12.10 19.00
C ARG A 180 12.00 -11.12 18.05
N ALA A 181 11.08 -10.31 18.56
CA ALA A 181 10.54 -9.13 17.88
C ALA A 181 10.95 -7.89 18.71
N VAL A 182 11.58 -6.92 18.05
CA VAL A 182 12.13 -5.72 18.71
C VAL A 182 11.54 -4.49 18.02
N VAL A 183 11.08 -3.52 18.82
CA VAL A 183 10.56 -2.23 18.36
C VAL A 183 11.29 -1.11 19.10
N ALA A 184 11.89 -0.20 18.37
CA ALA A 184 12.69 0.90 18.90
C ALA A 184 13.72 0.41 19.96
N GLY A 185 14.45 -0.66 19.64
CA GLY A 185 15.45 -1.28 20.48
C GLY A 185 14.94 -2.10 21.69
N ARG A 186 13.62 -2.27 21.84
CA ARG A 186 13.00 -2.97 22.98
C ARG A 186 12.26 -4.23 22.52
N ASP A 187 12.48 -5.33 23.20
CA ASP A 187 11.83 -6.62 22.95
C ASP A 187 10.32 -6.53 23.25
N THR A 188 9.48 -6.85 22.26
CA THR A 188 8.02 -6.77 22.39
C THR A 188 7.46 -7.74 23.43
N ALA A 189 8.13 -8.88 23.67
CA ALA A 189 7.70 -9.85 24.67
C ALA A 189 7.77 -9.30 26.12
N ARG A 190 8.55 -8.23 26.34
CA ARG A 190 8.76 -7.59 27.64
C ARG A 190 7.98 -6.27 27.79
N GLN A 191 7.12 -5.95 26.86
CA GLN A 191 6.34 -4.71 26.83
C GLN A 191 4.85 -5.03 26.77
N THR A 192 4.02 -4.10 27.23
CA THR A 192 2.60 -4.14 26.95
C THR A 192 2.33 -3.62 25.54
N THR A 193 1.22 -4.01 24.94
CA THR A 193 0.78 -3.47 23.63
C THR A 193 0.67 -1.94 23.69
N ALA A 194 0.19 -1.37 24.81
CA ALA A 194 0.10 0.07 25.00
C ALA A 194 1.48 0.75 24.96
N ASP A 195 2.53 0.14 25.56
CA ASP A 195 3.89 0.68 25.52
C ASP A 195 4.49 0.67 24.12
N ILE A 196 4.19 -0.39 23.35
CA ILE A 196 4.63 -0.51 21.97
C ILE A 196 3.92 0.56 21.11
N CYS A 197 2.59 0.71 21.26
CA CYS A 197 1.77 1.64 20.47
C CYS A 197 2.08 3.12 20.73
N ARG A 198 2.82 3.46 21.78
CA ARG A 198 3.36 4.83 21.96
C ARG A 198 4.43 5.20 20.94
N ARG A 199 5.10 4.24 20.33
CA ARG A 199 6.21 4.42 19.39
C ARG A 199 5.93 3.89 18.01
N LEU A 200 5.02 2.92 17.91
CA LEU A 200 4.67 2.21 16.69
C LEU A 200 3.16 2.27 16.48
N ALA A 201 2.73 2.99 15.47
CA ALA A 201 1.32 3.01 15.07
C ALA A 201 0.99 1.77 14.24
N TYR A 202 -0.24 1.29 14.35
CA TYR A 202 -0.75 0.18 13.56
C TYR A 202 -2.12 0.51 12.97
N LEU A 203 -2.20 0.50 11.64
CA LEU A 203 -3.45 0.58 10.88
C LEU A 203 -3.85 -0.81 10.44
N PRO A 204 -4.89 -1.42 11.03
CA PRO A 204 -5.39 -2.73 10.64
C PRO A 204 -6.14 -2.67 9.31
N GLN A 205 -6.35 -3.83 8.70
CA GLN A 205 -7.05 -3.99 7.42
C GLN A 205 -8.48 -3.44 7.42
N ASP A 206 -9.20 -3.52 8.56
CA ASP A 206 -10.51 -2.90 8.75
C ASP A 206 -10.37 -1.63 9.60
N PRO A 207 -10.46 -0.43 8.99
CA PRO A 207 -10.36 0.83 9.72
C PRO A 207 -11.49 1.05 10.73
N ASN A 208 -12.67 0.41 10.55
CA ASN A 208 -13.80 0.57 11.46
C ASN A 208 -13.50 0.07 12.89
N THR A 209 -12.51 -0.79 13.04
CA THR A 209 -12.05 -1.28 14.35
C THR A 209 -11.36 -0.22 15.20
N LEU A 210 -11.04 0.93 14.61
CA LEU A 210 -10.37 2.06 15.26
C LEU A 210 -11.27 3.27 15.45
N LEU A 211 -12.48 3.30 14.88
CA LEU A 211 -13.33 4.48 14.82
C LEU A 211 -14.51 4.33 15.81
N PHE A 212 -14.44 5.05 16.92
CA PHE A 212 -15.39 4.94 18.05
C PHE A 212 -16.06 6.25 18.42
N ALA A 213 -15.45 7.41 18.05
CA ALA A 213 -15.95 8.73 18.43
C ALA A 213 -17.14 9.19 17.56
N ASP A 214 -17.87 10.19 18.05
CA ASP A 214 -18.98 10.79 17.32
C ASP A 214 -18.54 11.70 16.19
N THR A 215 -17.30 12.21 16.23
CA THR A 215 -16.74 13.03 15.16
C THR A 215 -15.30 12.65 14.83
N VAL A 216 -14.89 12.92 13.59
CA VAL A 216 -13.49 12.75 13.14
C VAL A 216 -12.52 13.50 14.04
N ARG A 217 -12.83 14.74 14.41
CA ARG A 217 -12.01 15.54 15.30
C ARG A 217 -11.84 14.91 16.67
N GLU A 218 -12.91 14.41 17.26
CA GLU A 218 -12.90 13.74 18.57
C GLU A 218 -12.07 12.47 18.54
N GLU A 219 -12.12 11.70 17.45
CA GLU A 219 -11.32 10.48 17.28
C GLU A 219 -9.83 10.77 17.47
N LEU A 220 -9.32 11.80 16.80
CA LEU A 220 -7.92 12.20 16.91
C LEU A 220 -7.60 12.75 18.32
N GLN A 221 -8.52 13.52 18.89
CA GLN A 221 -8.36 14.08 20.24
C GLN A 221 -8.35 13.00 21.33
N ILE A 222 -9.17 11.94 21.19
CA ILE A 222 -9.17 10.80 22.11
C ILE A 222 -7.81 10.10 22.05
N THR A 223 -7.28 9.85 20.86
CA THR A 223 -5.97 9.24 20.67
C THR A 223 -4.86 10.06 21.33
N LEU A 224 -4.84 11.39 21.11
CA LEU A 224 -3.88 12.30 21.75
C LEU A 224 -3.98 12.27 23.28
N ARG A 225 -5.22 12.35 23.82
CA ARG A 225 -5.45 12.31 25.28
C ARG A 225 -4.96 11.00 25.90
N ASN A 226 -5.27 9.87 25.28
CA ASN A 226 -4.87 8.55 25.76
C ASN A 226 -3.34 8.40 25.75
N HIS A 227 -2.70 8.84 24.66
CA HIS A 227 -1.24 8.82 24.54
C HIS A 227 -0.55 9.66 25.62
N ARG A 228 -1.06 10.84 25.92
CA ARG A 228 -0.52 11.73 26.97
C ARG A 228 -0.72 11.19 28.37
N ARG A 229 -1.90 10.65 28.64
CA ARG A 229 -2.18 10.01 29.94
C ARG A 229 -1.15 8.91 30.21
N ALA A 230 -0.93 8.05 29.25
CA ALA A 230 0.04 6.98 29.36
C ALA A 230 1.49 7.50 29.52
N ALA A 231 1.88 8.60 28.83
CA ALA A 231 3.19 9.22 28.98
C ALA A 231 3.40 9.84 30.37
N ARG A 232 2.35 10.42 31.00
CA ARG A 232 2.40 10.98 32.36
C ARG A 232 2.56 9.90 33.44
N GLU A 233 1.93 8.75 33.25
CA GLU A 233 2.05 7.62 34.16
C GLU A 233 3.51 7.10 34.21
N ASP A 234 4.25 7.18 33.08
CA ASP A 234 5.65 6.75 32.99
C ASP A 234 6.66 7.81 33.49
N GLN A 235 6.44 9.10 33.21
CA GLN A 235 7.43 10.16 33.38
C GLN A 235 7.13 11.11 34.57
N GLY A 236 5.98 10.94 35.26
CA GLY A 236 5.53 11.82 36.32
C GLY A 236 5.00 13.18 35.83
N PRO A 237 4.65 14.12 36.72
CA PRO A 237 3.88 15.36 36.41
C PRO A 237 4.64 16.41 35.57
N ARG A 238 5.82 16.15 35.07
CA ARG A 238 6.64 17.08 34.26
C ARG A 238 6.32 17.13 32.77
N ALA A 239 5.42 16.27 32.26
CA ALA A 239 4.99 16.34 30.87
C ALA A 239 4.05 17.54 30.67
N THR A 240 4.60 18.66 30.17
CA THR A 240 3.86 19.88 29.83
C THR A 240 2.82 19.58 28.73
N PRO A 241 1.57 20.06 28.82
CA PRO A 241 0.65 20.04 27.70
C PRO A 241 1.24 20.95 26.60
N GLY A 242 1.60 20.39 25.46
CA GLY A 242 2.07 21.21 24.35
C GLY A 242 0.93 22.12 23.85
N ALA A 243 1.20 23.40 23.74
CA ALA A 243 0.32 24.39 23.12
C ALA A 243 0.01 24.06 21.65
N ASP A 244 0.77 23.12 21.06
CA ASP A 244 0.69 22.72 19.65
C ASP A 244 -0.47 21.79 19.29
N ASP A 245 -1.17 21.18 20.26
CA ASP A 245 -2.23 20.21 19.94
C ASP A 245 -3.44 20.81 19.23
N ALA A 246 -3.73 22.07 19.51
CA ALA A 246 -4.83 22.76 18.83
C ALA A 246 -4.56 22.89 17.32
N LEU A 247 -3.28 22.88 16.91
CA LEU A 247 -2.86 22.98 15.50
C LEU A 247 -2.56 21.61 14.87
N LEU A 248 -2.20 20.61 15.67
CA LEU A 248 -1.84 19.27 15.16
C LEU A 248 -3.01 18.59 14.44
N VAL A 249 -4.19 18.56 15.06
CA VAL A 249 -5.37 17.90 14.49
C VAL A 249 -5.81 18.58 13.19
N PRO A 250 -6.02 19.90 13.11
CA PRO A 250 -6.36 20.58 11.85
C PRO A 250 -5.31 20.34 10.76
N SER A 251 -4.04 20.52 11.06
CA SER A 251 -2.94 20.36 10.10
C SER A 251 -2.89 18.93 9.53
N LEU A 252 -3.11 17.91 10.36
CA LEU A 252 -3.12 16.53 9.89
C LEU A 252 -4.35 16.23 9.04
N LEU A 253 -5.52 16.75 9.40
CA LEU A 253 -6.74 16.62 8.61
C LEU A 253 -6.58 17.27 7.23
N ASP A 254 -5.96 18.44 7.17
CA ASP A 254 -5.63 19.13 5.91
C ASP A 254 -4.67 18.31 5.05
N ARG A 255 -3.59 17.81 5.63
CA ARG A 255 -2.60 16.96 4.92
C ARG A 255 -3.23 15.68 4.35
N LEU A 256 -4.25 15.14 5.02
CA LEU A 256 -4.98 13.94 4.59
C LEU A 256 -6.17 14.26 3.67
N GLY A 257 -6.47 15.56 3.43
CA GLY A 257 -7.59 15.98 2.59
C GLY A 257 -8.94 15.54 3.15
N ILE A 258 -9.10 15.65 4.48
CA ILE A 258 -10.32 15.28 5.22
C ILE A 258 -10.74 16.35 6.24
N ALA A 259 -10.25 17.59 6.08
CA ALA A 259 -10.56 18.70 6.98
C ALA A 259 -12.05 19.07 6.99
N GLU A 260 -12.71 18.97 5.84
CA GLU A 260 -14.15 19.20 5.68
C GLU A 260 -15.01 18.22 6.49
N TYR A 261 -14.51 17.03 6.76
CA TYR A 261 -15.19 15.99 7.53
C TYR A 261 -14.92 16.06 9.04
N ALA A 262 -14.23 17.07 9.52
CA ALA A 262 -13.82 17.18 10.94
C ALA A 262 -14.97 17.02 11.94
N SER A 263 -16.19 17.43 11.58
CA SER A 263 -17.41 17.34 12.40
C SER A 263 -18.33 16.20 11.97
N ALA A 264 -17.96 15.42 10.96
CA ALA A 264 -18.76 14.30 10.49
C ALA A 264 -18.59 13.05 11.38
N TYR A 265 -19.61 12.21 11.40
CA TYR A 265 -19.53 10.90 12.04
C TYR A 265 -18.66 9.96 11.19
N PRO A 266 -17.58 9.39 11.73
CA PRO A 266 -16.62 8.65 10.92
C PRO A 266 -17.21 7.49 10.12
N ARG A 267 -18.26 6.83 10.63
CA ARG A 267 -18.88 5.67 9.97
C ARG A 267 -19.79 6.03 8.81
N ASP A 268 -20.23 7.28 8.69
CA ASP A 268 -21.04 7.77 7.56
C ASP A 268 -20.17 8.13 6.34
N LEU A 269 -18.86 8.17 6.51
CA LEU A 269 -17.91 8.46 5.45
C LEU A 269 -17.76 7.29 4.48
N SER A 270 -17.33 7.56 3.27
CA SER A 270 -16.93 6.54 2.29
C SER A 270 -15.78 5.67 2.81
N ALA A 271 -15.58 4.50 2.24
CA ALA A 271 -14.50 3.59 2.65
C ALA A 271 -13.10 4.26 2.59
N GLY A 272 -12.83 5.05 1.53
CA GLY A 272 -11.56 5.76 1.38
C GLY A 272 -11.38 6.90 2.38
N GLU A 273 -12.45 7.63 2.73
CA GLU A 273 -12.41 8.66 3.76
C GLU A 273 -12.21 8.06 5.14
N ARG A 274 -12.93 6.98 5.48
CA ARG A 274 -12.70 6.23 6.74
C ARG A 274 -11.27 5.74 6.89
N GLN A 275 -10.69 5.25 5.79
CA GLN A 275 -9.28 4.82 5.77
C GLN A 275 -8.35 5.99 6.12
N ARG A 276 -8.59 7.18 5.55
CA ARG A 276 -7.81 8.39 5.85
C ARG A 276 -8.01 8.87 7.29
N VAL A 277 -9.24 8.80 7.82
CA VAL A 277 -9.53 9.11 9.23
C VAL A 277 -8.80 8.16 10.17
N ALA A 278 -8.86 6.85 9.93
CA ALA A 278 -8.14 5.87 10.74
C ALA A 278 -6.62 6.08 10.67
N LEU A 279 -6.09 6.40 9.49
CA LEU A 279 -4.68 6.74 9.31
C LEU A 279 -4.31 8.01 10.11
N ALA A 280 -5.17 9.05 10.08
CA ALA A 280 -5.01 10.25 10.91
C ALA A 280 -4.98 9.90 12.39
N ALA A 281 -5.95 9.09 12.86
CA ALA A 281 -6.07 8.70 14.26
C ALA A 281 -4.82 7.99 14.78
N VAL A 282 -4.22 7.06 14.00
CA VAL A 282 -3.03 6.33 14.45
C VAL A 282 -1.74 7.12 14.30
N SER A 283 -1.68 8.12 13.41
CA SER A 283 -0.48 8.92 13.15
C SER A 283 -0.41 10.24 13.90
N VAL A 284 -1.52 10.71 14.51
CA VAL A 284 -1.60 12.02 15.18
C VAL A 284 -0.61 12.21 16.33
N THR A 285 -0.13 11.11 16.92
CA THR A 285 0.85 11.14 18.02
C THR A 285 2.30 11.29 17.55
N GLY A 286 2.56 11.31 16.23
CA GLY A 286 3.91 11.37 15.68
C GLY A 286 4.76 10.14 16.03
N PRO A 287 4.29 8.91 15.76
CA PRO A 287 5.03 7.69 16.08
C PRO A 287 6.33 7.59 15.28
N GLY A 288 7.37 6.95 15.85
CA GLY A 288 8.63 6.68 15.14
C GLY A 288 8.52 5.59 14.07
N GLY A 289 7.44 4.79 14.09
CA GLY A 289 7.17 3.78 13.08
C GLY A 289 5.69 3.58 12.81
N LEU A 290 5.38 3.05 11.64
CA LEU A 290 4.01 2.83 11.16
C LEU A 290 3.88 1.46 10.50
N LEU A 291 2.92 0.68 10.97
CA LEU A 291 2.51 -0.58 10.35
C LEU A 291 1.18 -0.36 9.62
N LEU A 292 1.14 -0.72 8.35
CA LEU A 292 -0.03 -0.59 7.50
C LEU A 292 -0.45 -1.96 6.96
N ASP A 293 -1.65 -2.40 7.27
CA ASP A 293 -2.22 -3.66 6.77
C ASP A 293 -3.26 -3.35 5.67
N GLU A 294 -2.87 -3.52 4.40
CA GLU A 294 -3.68 -3.29 3.20
C GLU A 294 -4.28 -1.86 3.10
N PRO A 295 -3.48 -0.78 3.25
CA PRO A 295 -4.00 0.58 3.35
C PRO A 295 -4.59 1.13 2.04
N THR A 296 -4.38 0.44 0.91
CA THR A 296 -4.91 0.85 -0.41
C THR A 296 -6.28 0.26 -0.74
N ARG A 297 -6.85 -0.52 0.18
CA ARG A 297 -8.16 -1.15 -0.03
C ARG A 297 -9.27 -0.11 -0.16
N GLY A 298 -10.09 -0.24 -1.20
CA GLY A 298 -11.19 0.70 -1.47
C GLY A 298 -10.75 2.12 -1.85
N LEU A 299 -9.46 2.34 -2.16
CA LEU A 299 -8.95 3.61 -2.64
C LEU A 299 -8.90 3.62 -4.17
N ASP A 300 -9.40 4.70 -4.76
CA ASP A 300 -9.19 5.01 -6.15
C ASP A 300 -7.74 5.46 -6.44
N TYR A 301 -7.40 5.68 -7.72
CA TYR A 301 -6.03 6.08 -8.11
C TYR A 301 -5.61 7.45 -7.55
N GLY A 302 -6.55 8.39 -7.38
CA GLY A 302 -6.31 9.70 -6.78
C GLY A 302 -5.95 9.58 -5.31
N ALA A 303 -6.76 8.86 -4.54
CA ALA A 303 -6.54 8.60 -3.13
C ALA A 303 -5.24 7.81 -2.87
N LYS A 304 -4.90 6.81 -3.73
CA LYS A 304 -3.62 6.10 -3.66
C LYS A 304 -2.42 7.03 -3.88
N ARG A 305 -2.52 7.97 -4.85
CA ARG A 305 -1.47 8.96 -5.12
C ARG A 305 -1.26 9.89 -3.91
N ALA A 306 -2.36 10.36 -3.31
CA ALA A 306 -2.30 11.18 -2.10
C ALA A 306 -1.65 10.41 -0.94
N LEU A 307 -2.06 9.16 -0.71
CA LEU A 307 -1.45 8.27 0.30
C LEU A 307 0.06 8.08 0.03
N ALA A 308 0.45 7.85 -1.22
CA ALA A 308 1.86 7.72 -1.59
C ALA A 308 2.68 8.98 -1.22
N GLY A 309 2.13 10.16 -1.48
CA GLY A 309 2.75 11.44 -1.09
C GLY A 309 2.94 11.56 0.41
N LEU A 310 1.94 11.18 1.21
CA LEU A 310 2.00 11.18 2.67
C LEU A 310 3.07 10.21 3.22
N LEU A 311 3.10 8.98 2.72
CA LEU A 311 4.07 7.97 3.16
C LEU A 311 5.50 8.40 2.85
N ARG A 312 5.74 8.98 1.67
CA ARG A 312 7.06 9.55 1.31
C ARG A 312 7.44 10.73 2.22
N GLY A 313 6.48 11.59 2.58
CA GLY A 313 6.69 12.68 3.53
C GLY A 313 7.12 12.15 4.90
N TRP A 314 6.37 11.22 5.47
CA TRP A 314 6.72 10.60 6.76
C TRP A 314 8.03 9.82 6.74
N ARG A 315 8.33 9.15 5.64
CA ARG A 315 9.65 8.55 5.42
C ARG A 315 10.76 9.59 5.49
N SER A 316 10.58 10.73 4.81
CA SER A 316 11.57 11.83 4.82
C SER A 316 11.72 12.46 6.20
N ASP A 317 10.66 12.43 7.03
CA ASP A 317 10.67 12.83 8.43
C ASP A 317 11.35 11.78 9.36
N GLY A 318 11.86 10.67 8.79
CA GLY A 318 12.58 9.62 9.52
C GLY A 318 11.71 8.48 10.05
N MET A 319 10.42 8.42 9.71
CA MET A 319 9.52 7.35 10.15
C MET A 319 9.87 6.02 9.48
N ALA A 320 9.92 4.94 10.26
CA ALA A 320 10.07 3.57 9.76
C ALA A 320 8.70 3.01 9.37
N ILE A 321 8.49 2.60 8.12
CA ILE A 321 7.18 2.17 7.63
C ILE A 321 7.24 0.73 7.11
N LEU A 322 6.40 -0.14 7.66
CA LEU A 322 6.15 -1.48 7.13
C LEU A 322 4.76 -1.55 6.53
N LEU A 323 4.72 -1.67 5.21
CA LEU A 323 3.51 -1.72 4.40
C LEU A 323 3.22 -3.16 3.98
N VAL A 324 2.17 -3.76 4.50
CA VAL A 324 1.64 -5.03 4.00
C VAL A 324 0.63 -4.73 2.91
N THR A 325 0.84 -5.25 1.72
CA THR A 325 -0.09 -5.05 0.60
C THR A 325 0.04 -6.15 -0.45
N HIS A 326 -1.02 -6.32 -1.22
CA HIS A 326 -1.04 -7.08 -2.47
C HIS A 326 -1.16 -6.14 -3.69
N ASP A 327 -1.14 -4.83 -3.49
CA ASP A 327 -1.09 -3.83 -4.54
C ASP A 327 0.36 -3.58 -4.96
N VAL A 328 0.80 -4.34 -5.97
CA VAL A 328 2.18 -4.29 -6.46
C VAL A 328 2.53 -2.95 -7.10
N GLU A 329 1.56 -2.30 -7.76
CA GLU A 329 1.75 -0.99 -8.37
C GLU A 329 1.98 0.08 -7.30
N PHE A 330 1.20 0.04 -6.22
CA PHE A 330 1.39 0.93 -5.08
C PHE A 330 2.71 0.67 -4.36
N ALA A 331 3.05 -0.62 -4.10
CA ALA A 331 4.32 -0.99 -3.49
C ALA A 331 5.51 -0.48 -4.31
N ALA A 332 5.48 -0.65 -5.64
CA ALA A 332 6.50 -0.16 -6.56
C ALA A 332 6.65 1.37 -6.51
N THR A 333 5.55 2.09 -6.24
CA THR A 333 5.55 3.56 -6.19
C THR A 333 6.18 4.10 -4.92
N VAL A 334 6.03 3.42 -3.76
CA VAL A 334 6.38 4.01 -2.45
C VAL A 334 7.54 3.32 -1.74
N ALA A 335 7.77 2.02 -1.96
CA ALA A 335 8.68 1.25 -1.15
C ALA A 335 10.14 1.36 -1.63
N ASP A 336 11.05 1.54 -0.68
CA ASP A 336 12.49 1.47 -0.90
C ASP A 336 12.96 0.02 -1.04
N ARG A 337 12.41 -0.83 -0.19
CA ARG A 337 12.68 -2.27 -0.17
C ARG A 337 11.38 -3.06 -0.19
N ALA A 338 11.43 -4.24 -0.82
CA ALA A 338 10.34 -5.21 -0.79
C ALA A 338 10.81 -6.51 -0.14
N ALA A 339 9.87 -7.19 0.51
CA ALA A 339 10.07 -8.54 1.05
C ALA A 339 8.90 -9.44 0.63
N LEU A 340 9.19 -10.65 0.23
CA LEU A 340 8.20 -11.65 -0.14
C LEU A 340 8.05 -12.69 0.98
N LEU A 341 6.87 -12.75 1.58
CA LEU A 341 6.51 -13.73 2.60
C LEU A 341 5.74 -14.90 1.96
N SER A 342 6.25 -16.10 2.16
CA SER A 342 5.60 -17.34 1.72
C SER A 342 5.64 -18.38 2.82
N GLN A 343 4.50 -18.98 3.14
CA GLN A 343 4.37 -20.03 4.16
C GLN A 343 5.04 -19.72 5.51
N GLY A 344 5.03 -18.44 5.90
CA GLY A 344 5.61 -17.98 7.17
C GLY A 344 7.12 -17.69 7.12
N GLU A 345 7.74 -17.71 5.95
CA GLU A 345 9.16 -17.42 5.76
C GLU A 345 9.35 -16.25 4.77
N VAL A 346 10.32 -15.37 5.02
CA VAL A 346 10.76 -14.36 4.06
C VAL A 346 11.66 -15.03 3.04
N ILE A 347 11.14 -15.26 1.84
CA ILE A 347 11.86 -15.98 0.76
C ILE A 347 12.69 -15.06 -0.12
N ALA A 348 12.42 -13.75 -0.12
CA ALA A 348 13.20 -12.74 -0.81
C ALA A 348 13.07 -11.40 -0.08
N SER A 349 14.14 -10.65 0.02
CA SER A 349 14.16 -9.29 0.57
C SER A 349 15.30 -8.49 -0.04
N GLY A 350 15.04 -7.27 -0.47
CA GLY A 350 16.04 -6.40 -1.11
C GLY A 350 15.41 -5.14 -1.68
N PRO A 351 16.16 -4.33 -2.42
CA PRO A 351 15.63 -3.18 -3.13
C PRO A 351 14.37 -3.54 -3.92
N THR A 352 13.37 -2.67 -3.90
CA THR A 352 12.06 -2.93 -4.55
C THR A 352 12.21 -3.34 -6.00
N VAL A 353 13.15 -2.71 -6.71
CA VAL A 353 13.43 -2.99 -8.12
C VAL A 353 13.93 -4.43 -8.35
N ASP A 354 14.70 -4.99 -7.42
CA ASP A 354 15.22 -6.36 -7.53
C ASP A 354 14.15 -7.39 -7.25
N VAL A 355 13.37 -7.16 -6.18
CA VAL A 355 12.37 -8.11 -5.71
C VAL A 355 11.13 -8.10 -6.61
N LEU A 356 10.61 -6.93 -6.99
CA LEU A 356 9.41 -6.83 -7.82
C LEU A 356 9.73 -6.98 -9.30
N GLY A 357 10.82 -6.36 -9.80
CA GLY A 357 11.17 -6.40 -11.23
C GLY A 357 11.44 -7.80 -11.77
N SER A 358 11.94 -8.70 -10.93
CA SER A 358 12.22 -10.10 -11.29
C SER A 358 11.12 -11.08 -10.91
N SER A 359 10.07 -10.66 -10.21
CA SER A 359 9.02 -11.55 -9.71
C SER A 359 7.99 -11.89 -10.79
N PRO A 360 7.74 -13.18 -11.10
CA PRO A 360 6.69 -13.55 -12.04
C PRO A 360 5.27 -13.16 -11.57
N LEU A 361 5.03 -13.15 -10.23
CA LEU A 361 3.72 -12.91 -9.64
C LEU A 361 3.51 -11.46 -9.22
N PHE A 362 4.59 -10.78 -8.79
CA PHE A 362 4.51 -9.45 -8.20
C PHE A 362 5.19 -8.36 -9.06
N ALA A 363 5.48 -8.63 -10.33
CA ALA A 363 6.02 -7.61 -11.22
C ALA A 363 4.93 -6.60 -11.59
N PRO A 364 5.17 -5.27 -11.41
CA PRO A 364 4.31 -4.21 -11.90
C PRO A 364 4.15 -4.25 -13.43
N GLN A 365 3.10 -3.61 -13.96
CA GLN A 365 2.86 -3.57 -15.41
C GLN A 365 4.05 -2.99 -16.17
N VAL A 366 4.67 -1.93 -15.66
CA VAL A 366 5.84 -1.30 -16.29
C VAL A 366 7.04 -2.25 -16.33
N ALA A 367 7.33 -2.97 -15.24
CA ALA A 367 8.41 -3.95 -15.24
C ALA A 367 8.19 -5.09 -16.25
N ARG A 368 6.94 -5.49 -16.47
CA ARG A 368 6.58 -6.50 -17.50
C ARG A 368 6.74 -5.96 -18.93
N LEU A 369 6.52 -4.64 -19.13
CA LEU A 369 6.72 -3.98 -20.43
C LEU A 369 8.19 -3.78 -20.77
N PHE A 370 9.02 -3.56 -19.76
CA PHE A 370 10.44 -3.23 -19.89
C PHE A 370 11.31 -4.17 -19.06
N PRO A 371 11.30 -5.48 -19.38
CA PRO A 371 12.04 -6.47 -18.58
C PRO A 371 13.54 -6.16 -18.59
N GLY A 372 14.15 -6.24 -17.40
CA GLY A 372 15.59 -5.99 -17.22
C GLY A 372 16.01 -4.51 -17.19
N SER A 373 15.09 -3.57 -17.41
CA SER A 373 15.40 -2.13 -17.37
C SER A 373 15.61 -1.58 -15.96
N GLY A 374 15.04 -2.23 -14.95
CA GLY A 374 14.94 -1.70 -13.58
C GLY A 374 13.80 -0.69 -13.38
N TRP A 375 12.99 -0.43 -14.39
CA TRP A 375 11.84 0.47 -14.29
C TRP A 375 10.64 -0.26 -13.73
N LEU A 376 10.02 0.32 -12.71
CA LEU A 376 8.83 -0.24 -12.04
C LEU A 376 7.59 0.63 -12.24
N THR A 377 7.78 1.93 -12.44
CA THR A 377 6.70 2.92 -12.47
C THR A 377 6.69 3.70 -13.79
N VAL A 378 5.59 4.38 -14.06
CA VAL A 378 5.47 5.29 -15.21
C VAL A 378 6.52 6.40 -15.14
N ASP A 379 6.76 6.94 -13.93
CA ASP A 379 7.71 8.02 -13.70
C ASP A 379 9.16 7.59 -14.03
N ASP A 380 9.52 6.33 -13.77
CA ASP A 380 10.83 5.79 -14.13
C ASP A 380 11.07 5.87 -15.66
N VAL A 381 10.05 5.46 -16.43
CA VAL A 381 10.14 5.46 -17.90
C VAL A 381 10.19 6.88 -18.43
N LEU A 382 9.30 7.77 -17.94
CA LEU A 382 9.25 9.16 -18.40
C LEU A 382 10.52 9.92 -18.04
N GLY A 383 11.06 9.70 -16.83
CA GLY A 383 12.33 10.28 -16.41
C GLY A 383 13.50 9.84 -17.29
N ALA A 384 13.57 8.55 -17.64
CA ALA A 384 14.58 8.02 -18.55
C ALA A 384 14.41 8.56 -19.98
N HIS A 385 13.16 8.71 -20.43
CA HIS A 385 12.86 9.25 -21.77
C HIS A 385 13.28 10.72 -21.92
N VAL A 386 13.01 11.55 -20.90
CA VAL A 386 13.44 12.95 -20.87
C VAL A 386 14.97 13.08 -20.86
N ALA A 387 15.65 12.25 -20.02
CA ALA A 387 17.10 12.25 -19.95
C ALA A 387 17.74 11.86 -21.31
N ALA A 388 17.18 10.88 -22.02
CA ALA A 388 17.64 10.47 -23.34
C ALA A 388 17.37 11.52 -24.44
N ALA A 389 16.36 12.37 -24.29
CA ALA A 389 16.08 13.46 -25.24
C ALA A 389 16.98 14.70 -25.05
N GLN A 390 17.63 14.81 -23.88
CA GLN A 390 18.54 15.89 -23.52
C GLN A 390 20.03 15.55 -23.76
N ALA A 391 20.35 14.26 -23.96
CA ALA A 391 21.69 13.77 -24.28
C ALA A 391 21.94 13.67 -25.79
#